data_388ca75f3c22ca9f2b97cb19a39410c7
#
_entry.id   388ca75f3c22ca9f2b97cb19a39410c7
#
_cell.length_a   1.000
_cell.length_b   1.000
_cell.length_c   1.000
_cell.angle_alpha   90.00
_cell.angle_beta   90.00
_cell.angle_gamma   90.00
#
_symmetry.space_group_name_H-M   'P 1'
#
loop_
_entity.id
_entity.type
_entity.pdbx_description
1 polymer ?
#
loop_
_entity_poly.entity_id
_entity_poly.type
_entity_poly.pdbx_seq_one_letter_code
_entity_poly.pdbx_strand_id
1 'polypeptide(L)'
;MHDNITSYLTYLPSMAATAWYHKKAGQGKTLEAFVEEARNFTYNTYAPALYKGSLLSASEQNSIAEKLSYFIGLDKAYILRSNNRILMHRFQKNLLADKGLAIGRLDGRFMGDEADDVSEGPNLGDPSSYQIEAAYTAALNHYFAETLNVEMDRPYMTSGQIGGKWRWKPVPDGQYWEPMPVNTAGQLGETMRRNTEMKVLVASGYYD
;
A
#
# COMPACT_ATOMS: atom_id res chain seq x y z
N MET A 1 10.33 -14.14 -16.16
CA MET A 1 10.65 -12.86 -15.52
C MET A 1 9.46 -12.53 -14.65
N HIS A 2 9.64 -12.49 -13.34
CA HIS A 2 8.54 -12.17 -12.42
C HIS A 2 8.31 -10.65 -12.44
N ASP A 3 7.04 -10.26 -12.39
CA ASP A 3 6.61 -8.86 -12.36
C ASP A 3 6.72 -8.31 -10.92
N ASN A 4 7.95 -8.30 -10.41
CA ASN A 4 8.24 -7.96 -9.01
C ASN A 4 8.40 -6.45 -8.77
N ILE A 5 8.36 -5.63 -9.82
CA ILE A 5 8.51 -4.16 -9.68
C ILE A 5 7.17 -3.45 -9.56
N THR A 6 6.06 -4.08 -9.94
CA THR A 6 4.74 -3.44 -10.01
C THR A 6 4.31 -2.85 -8.67
N SER A 7 4.54 -3.55 -7.55
CA SER A 7 4.18 -3.07 -6.21
C SER A 7 4.88 -1.74 -5.88
N TYR A 8 6.16 -1.60 -6.22
CA TYR A 8 6.90 -0.37 -5.94
C TYR A 8 6.42 0.81 -6.77
N LEU A 9 5.94 0.55 -7.99
CA LEU A 9 5.42 1.59 -8.87
C LEU A 9 4.00 2.02 -8.47
N THR A 10 3.13 1.05 -8.18
CA THR A 10 1.71 1.34 -7.90
C THR A 10 1.50 2.02 -6.57
N TYR A 11 2.30 1.70 -5.54
CA TYR A 11 2.17 2.31 -4.22
C TYR A 11 2.84 3.69 -4.08
N LEU A 12 3.78 4.05 -4.95
CA LEU A 12 4.53 5.29 -4.78
C LEU A 12 3.64 6.55 -4.75
N PRO A 13 2.63 6.73 -5.62
CA PRO A 13 1.73 7.88 -5.53
C PRO A 13 0.93 7.95 -4.22
N SER A 14 0.48 6.80 -3.69
CA SER A 14 -0.23 6.73 -2.40
C SER A 14 0.71 7.00 -1.22
N MET A 15 1.95 6.51 -1.28
CA MET A 15 2.98 6.84 -0.29
C MET A 15 3.28 8.34 -0.28
N ALA A 16 3.36 8.98 -1.47
CA ALA A 16 3.58 10.42 -1.58
C ALA A 16 2.40 11.22 -1.01
N ALA A 17 1.17 10.82 -1.32
CA ALA A 17 -0.04 11.44 -0.75
C ALA A 17 -0.06 11.34 0.77
N THR A 18 0.27 10.17 1.31
CA THR A 18 0.33 9.92 2.75
C THR A 18 1.44 10.74 3.43
N ALA A 19 2.62 10.80 2.83
CA ALA A 19 3.73 11.63 3.33
C ALA A 19 3.35 13.13 3.31
N TRP A 20 2.66 13.58 2.27
CA TRP A 20 2.12 14.94 2.18
C TRP A 20 1.13 15.23 3.32
N TYR A 21 0.16 14.32 3.57
CA TYR A 21 -0.83 14.47 4.65
C TYR A 21 -0.17 14.62 6.01
N HIS A 22 0.84 13.82 6.31
CA HIS A 22 1.60 13.85 7.55
C HIS A 22 2.68 14.95 7.59
N LYS A 23 2.73 15.83 6.57
CA LYS A 23 3.70 16.95 6.47
C LYS A 23 5.18 16.48 6.46
N LYS A 24 5.42 15.27 6.00
CA LYS A 24 6.77 14.70 5.82
C LYS A 24 7.35 15.00 4.42
N ALA A 25 6.49 15.36 3.45
CA ALA A 25 6.88 15.67 2.07
C ALA A 25 5.93 16.70 1.45
N GLY A 26 6.28 17.24 0.28
CA GLY A 26 5.40 18.06 -0.56
C GLY A 26 5.04 19.44 0.00
N GLN A 27 5.87 20.04 0.86
CA GLN A 27 5.65 21.35 1.45
C GLN A 27 5.43 22.43 0.35
N GLY A 28 4.39 23.23 0.53
CA GLY A 28 4.04 24.31 -0.39
C GLY A 28 3.29 23.87 -1.67
N LYS A 29 2.95 22.59 -1.80
CA LYS A 29 2.19 22.03 -2.93
C LYS A 29 0.80 21.60 -2.51
N THR A 30 -0.16 21.62 -3.46
CA THR A 30 -1.45 20.93 -3.27
C THR A 30 -1.25 19.43 -3.37
N LEU A 31 -2.14 18.66 -2.78
CA LEU A 31 -2.12 17.18 -2.83
C LEU A 31 -2.08 16.69 -4.28
N GLU A 32 -2.97 17.21 -5.12
CA GLU A 32 -3.13 16.78 -6.51
C GLU A 32 -1.85 17.03 -7.32
N ALA A 33 -1.25 18.23 -7.18
CA ALA A 33 -0.03 18.58 -7.89
C ALA A 33 1.14 17.71 -7.44
N PHE A 34 1.24 17.41 -6.14
CA PHE A 34 2.32 16.58 -5.60
C PHE A 34 2.20 15.12 -6.00
N VAL A 35 0.99 14.57 -5.97
CA VAL A 35 0.72 13.19 -6.40
C VAL A 35 0.96 13.04 -7.91
N GLU A 36 0.60 14.03 -8.72
CA GLU A 36 0.87 13.99 -10.16
C GLU A 36 2.37 14.03 -10.47
N GLU A 37 3.14 14.83 -9.72
CA GLU A 37 4.60 14.82 -9.82
C GLU A 37 5.18 13.45 -9.46
N ALA A 38 4.66 12.80 -8.41
CA ALA A 38 5.05 11.46 -8.02
C ALA A 38 4.72 10.42 -9.10
N ARG A 39 3.54 10.52 -9.74
CA ARG A 39 3.17 9.67 -10.89
C ARG A 39 4.13 9.84 -12.05
N ASN A 40 4.42 11.07 -12.42
CA ASN A 40 5.36 11.38 -13.51
C ASN A 40 6.77 10.82 -13.21
N PHE A 41 7.25 10.98 -11.99
CA PHE A 41 8.51 10.37 -11.56
C PHE A 41 8.45 8.84 -11.63
N THR A 42 7.35 8.24 -11.17
CA THR A 42 7.16 6.79 -11.19
C THR A 42 7.33 6.21 -12.58
N TYR A 43 6.64 6.77 -13.58
CA TYR A 43 6.64 6.22 -14.94
C TYR A 43 7.89 6.57 -15.73
N ASN A 44 8.38 7.80 -15.61
CA ASN A 44 9.43 8.31 -16.49
C ASN A 44 10.84 8.07 -15.93
N THR A 45 10.98 7.81 -14.64
CA THR A 45 12.30 7.71 -13.99
C THR A 45 12.46 6.45 -13.16
N TYR A 46 11.52 6.19 -12.25
CA TYR A 46 11.66 5.10 -11.29
C TYR A 46 11.45 3.73 -11.94
N ALA A 47 10.46 3.55 -12.80
CA ALA A 47 10.24 2.30 -13.51
C ALA A 47 11.45 1.90 -14.36
N PRO A 48 12.01 2.75 -15.23
CA PRO A 48 13.24 2.44 -15.97
C PRO A 48 14.41 2.09 -15.05
N ALA A 49 14.56 2.79 -13.93
CA ALA A 49 15.64 2.51 -12.97
C ALA A 49 15.49 1.11 -12.34
N LEU A 50 14.26 0.74 -11.92
CA LEU A 50 14.00 -0.60 -11.39
C LEU A 50 14.28 -1.72 -12.41
N TYR A 51 13.99 -1.48 -13.70
CA TYR A 51 14.33 -2.43 -14.78
C TYR A 51 15.85 -2.55 -15.01
N LYS A 52 16.59 -1.47 -14.89
CA LYS A 52 18.07 -1.51 -14.94
C LYS A 52 18.65 -2.35 -13.79
N GLY A 53 18.04 -2.31 -12.61
CA GLY A 53 18.46 -3.08 -11.45
C GLY A 53 19.95 -2.87 -11.08
N SER A 54 20.73 -3.93 -11.09
CA SER A 54 22.17 -3.91 -10.78
C SER A 54 23.05 -3.19 -11.82
N LEU A 55 22.51 -2.81 -12.96
CA LEU A 55 23.22 -2.03 -13.97
C LEU A 55 23.24 -0.53 -13.67
N LEU A 56 22.50 -0.08 -12.64
CA LEU A 56 22.57 1.30 -12.19
C LEU A 56 23.94 1.60 -11.59
N SER A 57 24.55 2.71 -12.00
CA SER A 57 25.73 3.26 -11.34
C SER A 57 25.37 3.73 -9.92
N ALA A 58 26.37 3.88 -9.06
CA ALA A 58 26.19 4.44 -7.72
C ALA A 58 25.57 5.84 -7.74
N SER A 59 25.92 6.67 -8.73
CA SER A 59 25.37 8.01 -8.92
C SER A 59 23.87 7.94 -9.26
N GLU A 60 23.46 7.06 -10.19
CA GLU A 60 22.05 6.85 -10.53
C GLU A 60 21.26 6.34 -9.34
N GLN A 61 21.78 5.37 -8.58
CA GLN A 61 21.14 4.84 -7.36
C GLN A 61 20.90 5.95 -6.33
N ASN A 62 21.90 6.81 -6.12
CA ASN A 62 21.82 7.96 -5.22
C ASN A 62 20.77 8.99 -5.68
N SER A 63 20.70 9.28 -6.97
CA SER A 63 19.72 10.21 -7.54
C SER A 63 18.27 9.68 -7.37
N ILE A 64 18.06 8.39 -7.61
CA ILE A 64 16.76 7.76 -7.37
C ILE A 64 16.39 7.80 -5.88
N ALA A 65 17.31 7.47 -4.99
CA ALA A 65 17.06 7.52 -3.54
C ALA A 65 16.68 8.92 -3.05
N GLU A 66 17.32 9.94 -3.59
CA GLU A 66 17.02 11.35 -3.26
C GLU A 66 15.62 11.74 -3.70
N LYS A 67 15.20 11.34 -4.91
CA LYS A 67 13.86 11.57 -5.42
C LYS A 67 12.80 10.78 -4.64
N LEU A 68 13.08 9.52 -4.29
CA LEU A 68 12.19 8.75 -3.43
C LEU A 68 12.05 9.42 -2.05
N SER A 69 13.15 9.83 -1.41
CA SER A 69 13.13 10.55 -0.14
C SER A 69 12.26 11.82 -0.22
N TYR A 70 12.40 12.59 -1.31
CA TYR A 70 11.57 13.78 -1.55
C TYR A 70 10.07 13.46 -1.62
N PHE A 71 9.68 12.35 -2.26
CA PHE A 71 8.26 11.99 -2.39
C PHE A 71 7.69 11.30 -1.16
N ILE A 72 8.43 10.37 -0.55
CA ILE A 72 7.87 9.52 0.50
C ILE A 72 8.31 9.92 1.92
N GLY A 73 9.15 10.95 2.06
CA GLY A 73 9.54 11.49 3.37
C GLY A 73 10.42 10.58 4.22
N LEU A 74 10.95 9.48 3.67
CA LEU A 74 11.87 8.60 4.38
C LEU A 74 13.34 9.04 4.18
N ASP A 75 14.19 8.66 5.13
CA ASP A 75 15.62 8.92 5.08
C ASP A 75 16.28 8.28 3.84
N LYS A 76 17.14 9.04 3.16
CA LYS A 76 17.83 8.60 1.95
C LYS A 76 18.74 7.39 2.19
N ALA A 77 19.41 7.32 3.34
CA ALA A 77 20.28 6.19 3.64
C ALA A 77 19.46 4.91 3.88
N TYR A 78 18.27 5.05 4.48
CA TYR A 78 17.31 3.94 4.60
C TYR A 78 16.88 3.43 3.21
N ILE A 79 16.53 4.33 2.30
CA ILE A 79 16.11 4.00 0.93
C ILE A 79 17.23 3.31 0.16
N LEU A 80 18.48 3.80 0.27
CA LEU A 80 19.64 3.15 -0.36
C LEU A 80 19.88 1.73 0.17
N ARG A 81 19.77 1.51 1.48
CA ARG A 81 19.92 0.17 2.09
C ARG A 81 18.82 -0.80 1.62
N SER A 82 17.66 -0.30 1.21
CA SER A 82 16.59 -1.11 0.62
C SER A 82 16.71 -1.26 -0.90
N ASN A 83 17.86 -0.90 -1.49
CA ASN A 83 18.08 -0.91 -2.95
C ASN A 83 17.00 -0.12 -3.72
N ASN A 84 16.58 1.02 -3.19
CA ASN A 84 15.50 1.86 -3.72
C ASN A 84 14.14 1.13 -3.82
N ARG A 85 13.92 0.09 -3.01
CA ARG A 85 12.69 -0.71 -3.01
C ARG A 85 12.04 -0.65 -1.62
N ILE A 86 11.11 0.27 -1.45
CA ILE A 86 10.38 0.42 -0.19
C ILE A 86 9.10 -0.39 -0.26
N LEU A 87 8.99 -1.40 0.58
CA LEU A 87 7.78 -2.19 0.76
C LEU A 87 6.74 -1.40 1.57
N MET A 88 5.46 -1.66 1.33
CA MET A 88 4.38 -0.94 2.00
C MET A 88 4.48 -1.01 3.54
N HIS A 89 4.69 -2.19 4.10
CA HIS A 89 4.82 -2.35 5.56
C HIS A 89 6.02 -1.58 6.14
N ARG A 90 7.12 -1.47 5.39
CA ARG A 90 8.28 -0.67 5.78
C ARG A 90 7.96 0.83 5.75
N PHE A 91 7.25 1.28 4.75
CA PHE A 91 6.78 2.66 4.67
C PHE A 91 5.85 2.99 5.84
N GLN A 92 4.86 2.12 6.10
CA GLN A 92 3.92 2.28 7.22
C GLN A 92 4.64 2.45 8.56
N LYS A 93 5.66 1.66 8.80
CA LYS A 93 6.43 1.69 10.05
C LYS A 93 7.38 2.88 10.15
N ASN A 94 7.96 3.31 9.03
CA ASN A 94 9.07 4.28 9.07
C ASN A 94 8.66 5.73 8.87
N LEU A 95 7.49 6.02 8.29
CA LEU A 95 7.08 7.41 8.01
C LEU A 95 7.02 8.29 9.26
N LEU A 96 6.53 7.75 10.37
CA LEU A 96 6.37 8.43 11.65
C LEU A 96 7.21 7.79 12.77
N ALA A 97 8.26 7.07 12.43
CA ALA A 97 9.12 6.39 13.40
C ALA A 97 9.77 7.35 14.42
N ASP A 98 10.01 8.60 14.01
CA ASP A 98 10.47 9.66 14.93
C ASP A 98 9.49 10.00 16.05
N LYS A 99 8.24 9.54 15.94
CA LYS A 99 7.17 9.70 16.93
C LYS A 99 6.77 8.39 17.61
N GLY A 100 7.41 7.28 17.30
CA GLY A 100 7.01 5.94 17.75
C GLY A 100 5.67 5.48 17.19
N LEU A 101 5.25 5.99 16.01
CA LEU A 101 3.94 5.71 15.45
C LEU A 101 4.06 4.99 14.10
N ALA A 102 3.14 4.06 13.85
CA ALA A 102 2.90 3.49 12.53
C ALA A 102 1.65 4.12 11.88
N ILE A 103 1.58 4.10 10.55
CA ILE A 103 0.41 4.55 9.80
C ILE A 103 -0.42 3.38 9.29
N GLY A 104 -1.69 3.63 9.00
CA GLY A 104 -2.62 2.65 8.46
C GLY A 104 -2.28 2.19 7.04
N ARG A 105 -2.66 0.95 6.71
CA ARG A 105 -2.56 0.38 5.36
C ARG A 105 -3.80 0.64 4.53
N LEU A 106 -4.99 0.46 5.10
CA LEU A 106 -6.25 0.71 4.42
C LEU A 106 -6.53 2.20 4.25
N ASP A 107 -5.99 3.00 5.16
CA ASP A 107 -6.00 4.46 5.07
C ASP A 107 -4.78 5.01 5.81
N GLY A 108 -3.81 5.50 5.06
CA GLY A 108 -2.55 6.02 5.57
C GLY A 108 -2.65 7.28 6.43
N ARG A 109 -3.85 7.86 6.60
CA ARG A 109 -4.09 9.00 7.50
C ARG A 109 -4.22 8.58 8.96
N PHE A 110 -4.66 7.34 9.21
CA PHE A 110 -4.70 6.80 10.56
C PHE A 110 -3.31 6.52 11.09
N MET A 111 -3.15 6.67 12.40
CA MET A 111 -1.91 6.44 13.12
C MET A 111 -2.18 5.56 14.33
N GLY A 112 -1.22 4.74 14.71
CA GLY A 112 -1.30 3.90 15.90
C GLY A 112 0.05 3.79 16.57
N ASP A 113 0.01 3.61 17.89
CA ASP A 113 1.18 3.31 18.69
C ASP A 113 1.67 1.88 18.43
N GLU A 114 2.94 1.62 18.63
CA GLU A 114 3.58 0.33 18.41
C GLU A 114 4.35 -0.15 19.63
N ALA A 115 4.27 -1.44 19.90
CA ALA A 115 5.00 -2.04 21.02
C ALA A 115 6.52 -2.16 20.74
N ASP A 116 6.93 -2.12 19.50
CA ASP A 116 8.32 -2.23 19.05
C ASP A 116 8.59 -1.23 17.93
N ASP A 117 9.32 -0.16 18.26
CA ASP A 117 9.63 0.94 17.35
C ASP A 117 10.63 0.59 16.26
N VAL A 118 11.39 -0.50 16.41
CA VAL A 118 12.44 -0.91 15.46
C VAL A 118 12.07 -2.11 14.59
N SER A 119 10.87 -2.65 14.75
CA SER A 119 10.38 -3.74 13.90
C SER A 119 10.32 -3.36 12.42
N GLU A 120 10.41 -4.35 11.54
CA GLU A 120 10.38 -4.15 10.09
C GLU A 120 9.03 -3.63 9.57
N GLY A 121 7.95 -3.95 10.26
CA GLY A 121 6.58 -3.52 9.95
C GLY A 121 5.73 -3.40 11.19
N PRO A 122 4.48 -2.90 11.08
CA PRO A 122 3.57 -2.77 12.20
C PRO A 122 3.32 -4.12 12.90
N ASN A 123 3.49 -4.16 14.22
CA ASN A 123 3.35 -5.37 15.02
C ASN A 123 1.94 -5.61 15.55
N LEU A 124 1.20 -4.54 15.85
CA LEU A 124 -0.17 -4.61 16.38
C LEU A 124 -1.23 -4.70 15.29
N GLY A 125 -0.81 -4.76 14.03
CA GLY A 125 -1.70 -4.80 12.88
C GLY A 125 -1.87 -3.44 12.19
N ASP A 126 -3.01 -3.25 11.54
CA ASP A 126 -3.27 -2.03 10.77
C ASP A 126 -3.95 -0.96 11.64
N PRO A 127 -3.30 0.20 11.88
CA PRO A 127 -3.92 1.31 12.63
C PRO A 127 -5.28 1.75 12.11
N SER A 128 -5.52 1.70 10.81
CA SER A 128 -6.83 2.02 10.24
C SER A 128 -7.90 0.99 10.64
N SER A 129 -7.52 -0.30 10.70
CA SER A 129 -8.46 -1.37 11.04
C SER A 129 -8.90 -1.31 12.50
N TYR A 130 -7.98 -1.32 13.46
CA TYR A 130 -8.39 -1.38 14.86
C TYR A 130 -9.02 -0.08 15.39
N GLN A 131 -8.85 1.05 14.73
CA GLN A 131 -9.57 2.28 15.08
C GLN A 131 -11.03 2.27 14.65
N ILE A 132 -11.38 1.56 13.58
CA ILE A 132 -12.75 1.51 13.05
C ILE A 132 -13.51 0.21 13.41
N GLU A 133 -12.79 -0.86 13.74
CA GLU A 133 -13.34 -2.21 13.87
C GLU A 133 -14.47 -2.31 14.89
N ALA A 134 -14.30 -1.70 16.07
CA ALA A 134 -15.31 -1.74 17.13
C ALA A 134 -16.63 -1.07 16.70
N ALA A 135 -16.54 0.10 16.06
CA ALA A 135 -17.70 0.85 15.60
C ALA A 135 -18.44 0.09 14.47
N TYR A 136 -17.70 -0.44 13.50
CA TYR A 136 -18.32 -1.22 12.42
C TYR A 136 -18.91 -2.52 12.90
N THR A 137 -18.25 -3.24 13.82
CA THR A 137 -18.77 -4.47 14.39
C THR A 137 -20.08 -4.22 15.14
N ALA A 138 -20.14 -3.18 15.96
CA ALA A 138 -21.33 -2.81 16.70
C ALA A 138 -22.48 -2.42 15.74
N ALA A 139 -22.21 -1.56 14.76
CA ALA A 139 -23.19 -1.13 13.78
C ALA A 139 -23.74 -2.30 12.93
N LEU A 140 -22.85 -3.21 12.50
CA LEU A 140 -23.22 -4.37 11.69
C LEU A 140 -24.10 -5.35 12.48
N ASN A 141 -23.74 -5.65 13.73
CA ASN A 141 -24.54 -6.52 14.59
C ASN A 141 -25.93 -5.91 14.86
N HIS A 142 -25.99 -4.60 15.14
CA HIS A 142 -27.25 -3.90 15.30
C HIS A 142 -28.12 -3.97 14.03
N TYR A 143 -27.52 -3.73 12.86
CA TYR A 143 -28.22 -3.80 11.57
C TYR A 143 -28.78 -5.20 11.29
N PHE A 144 -28.02 -6.25 11.57
CA PHE A 144 -28.50 -7.62 11.42
C PHE A 144 -29.66 -7.92 12.38
N ALA A 145 -29.53 -7.57 13.65
CA ALA A 145 -30.56 -7.86 14.64
C ALA A 145 -31.85 -7.06 14.39
N GLU A 146 -31.74 -5.73 14.25
CA GLU A 146 -32.89 -4.84 14.26
C GLU A 146 -33.50 -4.57 12.88
N THR A 147 -32.69 -4.59 11.82
CA THR A 147 -33.16 -4.26 10.47
C THR A 147 -33.44 -5.49 9.66
N LEU A 148 -32.57 -6.48 9.70
CA LEU A 148 -32.72 -7.70 8.92
C LEU A 148 -33.40 -8.83 9.70
N ASN A 149 -33.65 -8.66 11.00
CA ASN A 149 -34.25 -9.67 11.90
C ASN A 149 -33.53 -11.03 11.80
N VAL A 150 -32.19 -10.98 11.75
CA VAL A 150 -31.37 -12.20 11.73
C VAL A 150 -31.19 -12.70 13.15
N GLU A 151 -31.88 -13.78 13.49
CA GLU A 151 -31.74 -14.48 14.75
C GLU A 151 -30.63 -15.52 14.64
N MET A 152 -29.42 -15.18 15.09
CA MET A 152 -28.27 -16.08 15.09
C MET A 152 -27.60 -16.12 16.46
N ASP A 153 -27.39 -17.31 16.98
CA ASP A 153 -26.68 -17.57 18.23
C ASP A 153 -25.15 -17.69 18.03
N ARG A 154 -24.62 -16.87 17.15
CA ARG A 154 -23.17 -16.76 16.90
C ARG A 154 -22.80 -15.37 16.42
N PRO A 155 -21.60 -14.85 16.81
CA PRO A 155 -21.13 -13.57 16.31
C PRO A 155 -20.86 -13.62 14.80
N TYR A 156 -21.16 -12.53 14.10
CA TYR A 156 -20.73 -12.36 12.72
C TYR A 156 -19.23 -12.10 12.70
N MET A 157 -18.51 -12.91 11.94
CA MET A 157 -17.06 -12.74 11.76
C MET A 157 -16.78 -11.70 10.69
N THR A 158 -16.36 -10.51 11.09
CA THR A 158 -16.01 -9.39 10.19
C THR A 158 -14.73 -9.66 9.39
N SER A 159 -13.83 -10.47 9.94
CA SER A 159 -12.64 -10.97 9.23
C SER A 159 -12.51 -12.47 9.48
N GLY A 160 -12.34 -13.25 8.42
CA GLY A 160 -12.16 -14.69 8.51
C GLY A 160 -10.69 -15.09 8.31
N GLN A 161 -10.29 -16.24 8.88
CA GLN A 161 -8.96 -16.81 8.64
C GLN A 161 -8.86 -17.48 7.24
N ILE A 162 -9.41 -16.80 6.23
CA ILE A 162 -9.44 -17.31 4.85
C ILE A 162 -8.11 -17.05 4.15
N GLY A 163 -7.37 -16.02 4.58
CA GLY A 163 -6.15 -15.55 3.91
C GLY A 163 -5.12 -16.65 3.67
N GLY A 164 -4.92 -17.55 4.64
CA GLY A 164 -4.02 -18.70 4.50
C GLY A 164 -4.49 -19.79 3.55
N LYS A 165 -5.79 -19.80 3.19
CA LYS A 165 -6.39 -20.77 2.26
C LYS A 165 -6.66 -20.16 0.87
N TRP A 166 -6.55 -18.84 0.74
CA TRP A 166 -6.80 -18.12 -0.50
C TRP A 166 -5.58 -18.23 -1.43
N ARG A 167 -5.79 -18.78 -2.61
CA ARG A 167 -4.75 -18.80 -3.64
C ARG A 167 -4.78 -17.50 -4.44
N TRP A 168 -3.95 -16.56 -4.06
CA TRP A 168 -3.81 -15.30 -4.75
C TRP A 168 -3.23 -15.44 -6.16
N LYS A 169 -2.42 -16.47 -6.38
CA LYS A 169 -1.73 -16.75 -7.65
C LYS A 169 -1.47 -18.22 -7.84
N PRO A 170 -1.38 -18.66 -9.09
CA PRO A 170 -0.76 -19.93 -9.43
C PRO A 170 0.77 -19.79 -9.39
N VAL A 171 1.37 -19.66 -8.21
CA VAL A 171 2.81 -19.67 -8.01
C VAL A 171 3.19 -20.90 -7.18
N PRO A 172 4.39 -21.47 -7.40
CA PRO A 172 4.90 -22.56 -6.57
C PRO A 172 4.99 -22.15 -5.10
N ASP A 173 4.70 -23.06 -4.18
CA ASP A 173 4.83 -22.85 -2.76
C ASP A 173 6.28 -22.51 -2.39
N GLY A 174 6.46 -21.56 -1.48
CA GLY A 174 7.78 -21.19 -0.94
C GLY A 174 8.54 -20.07 -1.69
N GLN A 175 7.98 -19.45 -2.72
CA GLN A 175 8.62 -18.37 -3.47
C GLN A 175 8.14 -16.96 -3.10
N TYR A 176 8.03 -16.66 -1.80
CA TYR A 176 7.42 -15.40 -1.32
C TYR A 176 8.39 -14.52 -0.55
N TRP A 177 9.50 -14.13 -1.15
CA TRP A 177 10.29 -13.13 -0.44
C TRP A 177 9.95 -11.68 -0.87
N GLU A 178 9.35 -11.48 -2.04
CA GLU A 178 8.80 -10.18 -2.47
C GLU A 178 7.29 -10.26 -2.74
N PRO A 179 6.53 -9.20 -2.37
CA PRO A 179 5.10 -9.13 -2.70
C PRO A 179 4.94 -9.13 -4.21
N MET A 180 4.17 -10.08 -4.70
CA MET A 180 3.84 -10.16 -6.11
C MET A 180 2.38 -9.76 -6.31
N PRO A 181 2.08 -8.68 -7.04
CA PRO A 181 0.71 -8.26 -7.28
C PRO A 181 -0.04 -9.30 -8.11
N VAL A 182 -1.32 -9.49 -7.83
CA VAL A 182 -2.21 -10.25 -8.69
C VAL A 182 -2.59 -9.35 -9.87
N ASN A 183 -2.23 -9.74 -11.08
CA ASN A 183 -2.59 -9.02 -12.29
C ASN A 183 -3.72 -9.74 -13.02
N THR A 184 -4.94 -9.21 -12.91
CA THR A 184 -6.14 -9.72 -13.57
C THR A 184 -6.56 -8.86 -14.77
N ALA A 185 -5.78 -7.87 -15.16
CA ALA A 185 -6.13 -6.94 -16.24
C ALA A 185 -6.34 -7.65 -17.59
N GLY A 186 -5.56 -8.71 -17.84
CA GLY A 186 -5.73 -9.53 -19.06
C GLY A 186 -7.10 -10.20 -19.14
N GLN A 187 -7.54 -10.85 -18.05
CA GLN A 187 -8.85 -11.50 -17.96
C GLN A 187 -9.99 -10.47 -18.02
N LEU A 188 -9.83 -9.33 -17.34
CA LEU A 188 -10.79 -8.25 -17.42
C LEU A 188 -10.92 -7.74 -18.87
N GLY A 189 -9.81 -7.48 -19.55
CA GLY A 189 -9.80 -7.04 -20.94
C GLY A 189 -10.45 -8.05 -21.90
N GLU A 190 -10.24 -9.35 -21.69
CA GLU A 190 -10.93 -10.41 -22.46
C GLU A 190 -12.44 -10.40 -22.20
N THR A 191 -12.86 -10.27 -20.96
CA THR A 191 -14.28 -10.20 -20.58
C THR A 191 -14.97 -8.99 -21.20
N MET A 192 -14.32 -7.83 -21.19
CA MET A 192 -14.84 -6.60 -21.82
C MET A 192 -14.96 -6.74 -23.34
N ARG A 193 -14.03 -7.45 -24.01
CA ARG A 193 -14.14 -7.72 -25.45
C ARG A 193 -15.30 -8.66 -25.79
N ARG A 194 -15.60 -9.61 -24.90
CA ARG A 194 -16.75 -10.54 -25.08
C ARG A 194 -18.08 -9.89 -24.72
N ASN A 195 -18.05 -8.88 -23.88
CA ASN A 195 -19.25 -8.13 -23.47
C ASN A 195 -19.02 -6.64 -23.74
N THR A 196 -19.36 -6.21 -24.94
CA THR A 196 -19.10 -4.84 -25.43
C THR A 196 -19.89 -3.77 -24.67
N GLU A 197 -20.99 -4.12 -24.03
CA GLU A 197 -21.80 -3.20 -23.21
C GLU A 197 -21.25 -3.06 -21.78
N MET A 198 -20.30 -3.88 -21.40
CA MET A 198 -19.69 -3.83 -20.06
C MET A 198 -18.87 -2.55 -19.86
N LYS A 199 -19.18 -1.82 -18.81
CA LYS A 199 -18.42 -0.65 -18.34
C LYS A 199 -17.78 -0.98 -17.01
N VAL A 200 -16.55 -0.58 -16.83
CA VAL A 200 -15.79 -0.80 -15.60
C VAL A 200 -15.39 0.55 -15.01
N LEU A 201 -15.78 0.80 -13.77
CA LEU A 201 -15.29 1.91 -12.97
C LEU A 201 -14.20 1.38 -12.03
N VAL A 202 -13.03 1.98 -12.13
CA VAL A 202 -11.94 1.75 -11.16
C VAL A 202 -11.85 2.96 -10.25
N ALA A 203 -12.00 2.73 -8.93
CA ALA A 203 -11.82 3.75 -7.92
C ALA A 203 -10.65 3.39 -7.02
N SER A 204 -9.77 4.33 -6.75
CA SER A 204 -8.63 4.18 -5.84
C SER A 204 -8.48 5.46 -5.02
N GLY A 205 -8.36 5.30 -3.70
CA GLY A 205 -8.13 6.42 -2.79
C GLY A 205 -6.68 6.91 -2.86
N TYR A 206 -6.46 8.18 -2.47
CA TYR A 206 -5.10 8.73 -2.38
C TYR A 206 -4.25 8.04 -1.31
N TYR A 207 -4.86 7.53 -0.27
CA TYR A 207 -4.20 7.06 0.96
C TYR A 207 -4.29 5.55 1.17
N ASP A 208 -4.83 4.83 0.16
CA ASP A 208 -4.97 3.37 0.17
C ASP A 208 -3.83 2.69 -0.61
#